data_b56504cf6d0465271d3c6070bc9c76d3
#
_entry.id   b56504cf6d0465271d3c6070bc9c76d3
#
_cell.length_a   1.000
_cell.length_b   1.000
_cell.length_c   1.000
_cell.angle_alpha   90.00
_cell.angle_beta   90.00
_cell.angle_gamma   90.00
#
_symmetry.space_group_name_H-M   'P 1'
#
loop_
_entity.id
_entity.type
_entity.pdbx_description
1 polymer ?
#
loop_
_entity_poly.entity_id
_entity_poly.type
_entity_poly.pdbx_seq_one_letter_code
_entity_poly.pdbx_strand_id
1 'polypeptide(L)'
;PAQLQWLGEAQRAELWKARTPMPIAANRRQWENTHYYAYAYGFRVADADGEWTVSHTGTLGGMYSMMMLLPDRRSGFVFMINGDGGSARTVLGTVLLKLFTAPGRSLGVAGYADLLDKPLVKQTSATKTALPDLDRRRPVTAAALRDWLGIWRDPWFGEIRICARGKGVEWRSLKSPRMYGWVSRLDGRHVLHWEDRGVDIDPWLDFSERD
;
A
#
# COMPACT_ATOMS: atom_id res chain seq x y z
N PRO A 1 31.93 -21.83 -8.24
CA PRO A 1 30.51 -22.01 -8.06
C PRO A 1 29.85 -21.59 -9.35
N ALA A 2 29.12 -22.54 -10.01
CA ALA A 2 28.32 -22.22 -11.17
C ALA A 2 27.33 -21.14 -10.76
N GLN A 3 27.46 -19.93 -11.29
CA GLN A 3 26.47 -18.89 -11.14
C GLN A 3 25.21 -19.42 -11.83
N LEU A 4 24.20 -19.71 -11.05
CA LEU A 4 22.87 -20.03 -11.55
C LEU A 4 22.34 -18.80 -12.29
N GLN A 5 22.69 -18.67 -13.55
CA GLN A 5 22.10 -17.66 -14.45
C GLN A 5 20.71 -18.16 -14.89
N TRP A 6 19.79 -18.20 -13.94
CA TRP A 6 18.40 -18.54 -14.26
C TRP A 6 17.68 -17.44 -15.05
N LEU A 7 18.26 -16.23 -15.10
CA LEU A 7 17.73 -15.08 -15.82
C LEU A 7 18.84 -14.44 -16.65
N GLY A 8 18.71 -14.48 -17.96
CA GLY A 8 19.65 -13.88 -18.89
C GLY A 8 19.66 -12.34 -18.84
N GLU A 9 20.64 -11.74 -19.46
CA GLU A 9 20.79 -10.28 -19.48
C GLU A 9 19.59 -9.58 -20.15
N ALA A 10 19.14 -10.11 -21.29
CA ALA A 10 17.98 -9.58 -22.00
C ALA A 10 16.70 -9.62 -21.16
N GLN A 11 16.47 -10.70 -20.41
CA GLN A 11 15.33 -10.83 -19.52
C GLN A 11 15.40 -9.85 -18.34
N ARG A 12 16.60 -9.65 -17.76
CA ARG A 12 16.80 -8.65 -16.70
C ARG A 12 16.55 -7.23 -17.21
N ALA A 13 17.09 -6.91 -18.38
CA ALA A 13 16.88 -5.61 -19.02
C ALA A 13 15.39 -5.34 -19.27
N GLU A 14 14.64 -6.36 -19.71
CA GLU A 14 13.20 -6.24 -19.92
C GLU A 14 12.43 -6.07 -18.62
N LEU A 15 12.78 -6.81 -17.56
CA LEU A 15 12.15 -6.68 -16.23
C LEU A 15 12.32 -5.28 -15.63
N TRP A 16 13.46 -4.65 -15.86
CA TRP A 16 13.81 -3.34 -15.29
C TRP A 16 13.54 -2.19 -16.26
N LYS A 17 13.02 -2.47 -17.43
CA LYS A 17 12.64 -1.44 -18.38
C LYS A 17 11.47 -0.61 -17.86
N ALA A 18 11.68 0.69 -17.76
CA ALA A 18 10.63 1.63 -17.36
C ALA A 18 9.39 1.50 -18.22
N ARG A 19 8.23 1.34 -17.61
CA ARG A 19 6.93 1.21 -18.28
C ARG A 19 6.01 2.36 -17.96
N THR A 20 5.92 2.74 -16.70
CA THR A 20 5.00 3.76 -16.23
C THR A 20 5.76 4.82 -15.44
N PRO A 21 5.85 6.06 -15.93
CA PRO A 21 6.39 7.17 -15.16
C PRO A 21 5.60 7.36 -13.85
N MET A 22 6.32 7.63 -12.78
CA MET A 22 5.73 7.85 -11.45
C MET A 22 6.08 9.24 -10.92
N PRO A 23 5.19 9.87 -10.14
CA PRO A 23 5.51 11.11 -9.48
C PRO A 23 6.63 10.90 -8.47
N ILE A 24 7.60 11.82 -8.45
CA ILE A 24 8.71 11.77 -7.51
C ILE A 24 8.30 12.49 -6.22
N ALA A 25 8.24 11.76 -5.12
CA ALA A 25 7.93 12.32 -3.81
C ALA A 25 8.99 13.34 -3.36
N ALA A 26 8.57 14.32 -2.56
CA ALA A 26 9.45 15.42 -2.11
C ALA A 26 10.69 14.91 -1.36
N ASN A 27 10.54 13.93 -0.48
CA ASN A 27 11.66 13.32 0.23
C ASN A 27 12.67 12.65 -0.73
N ARG A 28 12.23 11.98 -1.80
CA ARG A 28 13.13 11.42 -2.80
C ARG A 28 13.93 12.51 -3.52
N ARG A 29 13.26 13.59 -3.92
CA ARG A 29 13.95 14.74 -4.53
C ARG A 29 14.99 15.35 -3.59
N GLN A 30 14.64 15.55 -2.33
CA GLN A 30 15.49 16.26 -1.37
C GLN A 30 16.57 15.37 -0.76
N TRP A 31 16.24 14.13 -0.43
CA TRP A 31 17.17 13.24 0.28
C TRP A 31 18.03 12.41 -0.65
N GLU A 32 17.43 11.94 -1.74
CA GLU A 32 18.06 11.01 -2.68
C GLU A 32 18.51 11.69 -3.98
N ASN A 33 18.19 13.00 -4.14
CA ASN A 33 18.47 13.75 -5.38
C ASN A 33 17.90 13.03 -6.64
N THR A 34 16.70 12.47 -6.51
CA THR A 34 16.03 11.73 -7.56
C THR A 34 15.42 12.66 -8.60
N HIS A 35 15.71 12.43 -9.89
CA HIS A 35 15.18 13.18 -11.02
C HIS A 35 14.29 12.30 -11.92
N TYR A 36 14.44 11.00 -11.83
CA TYR A 36 13.70 10.01 -12.60
C TYR A 36 13.11 8.93 -11.71
N TYR A 37 11.84 8.58 -11.97
CA TYR A 37 11.17 7.52 -11.23
C TYR A 37 10.10 6.87 -12.08
N ALA A 38 10.14 5.55 -12.22
CA ALA A 38 9.16 4.79 -12.98
C ALA A 38 8.90 3.42 -12.37
N TYR A 39 7.79 2.82 -12.77
CA TYR A 39 7.48 1.43 -12.48
C TYR A 39 7.82 0.56 -13.70
N ALA A 40 8.40 -0.58 -13.44
CA ALA A 40 8.73 -1.63 -14.41
C ALA A 40 7.89 -2.90 -14.13
N TYR A 41 8.32 -4.08 -14.51
CA TYR A 41 7.60 -5.31 -14.17
C TYR A 41 7.88 -5.74 -12.71
N GLY A 42 7.05 -5.26 -11.78
CA GLY A 42 7.19 -5.55 -10.36
C GLY A 42 8.35 -4.83 -9.67
N PHE A 43 9.01 -3.88 -10.34
CA PHE A 43 10.11 -3.10 -9.78
C PHE A 43 9.88 -1.60 -9.96
N ARG A 44 10.45 -0.83 -9.06
CA ARG A 44 10.62 0.61 -9.23
C ARG A 44 12.02 0.88 -9.69
N VAL A 45 12.16 1.68 -10.73
CA VAL A 45 13.45 2.10 -11.29
C VAL A 45 13.60 3.61 -11.11
N ALA A 46 14.75 4.04 -10.63
CA ALA A 46 15.01 5.43 -10.29
C ALA A 46 16.50 5.76 -10.39
N ASP A 47 16.81 7.04 -10.35
CA ASP A 47 18.14 7.51 -9.99
C ASP A 47 18.15 7.95 -8.51
N ALA A 48 19.27 7.77 -7.86
CA ALA A 48 19.53 8.28 -6.52
C ALA A 48 20.97 8.75 -6.44
N ASP A 49 21.19 10.05 -6.22
CA ASP A 49 22.52 10.69 -6.25
C ASP A 49 23.32 10.38 -7.54
N GLY A 50 22.63 10.22 -8.66
CA GLY A 50 23.22 9.86 -9.95
C GLY A 50 23.43 8.36 -10.18
N GLU A 51 23.16 7.51 -9.21
CA GLU A 51 23.25 6.05 -9.33
C GLU A 51 21.90 5.45 -9.77
N TRP A 52 21.93 4.50 -10.68
CA TRP A 52 20.73 3.75 -11.06
C TRP A 52 20.33 2.77 -9.95
N THR A 53 19.05 2.80 -9.59
CA THR A 53 18.48 1.93 -8.55
C THR A 53 17.30 1.13 -9.07
N VAL A 54 17.20 -0.12 -8.63
CA VAL A 54 16.06 -1.01 -8.86
C VAL A 54 15.56 -1.49 -7.52
N SER A 55 14.30 -1.24 -7.19
CA SER A 55 13.78 -1.51 -5.84
C SER A 55 12.36 -2.02 -5.83
N HIS A 56 11.98 -2.64 -4.74
CA HIS A 56 10.59 -2.89 -4.37
C HIS A 56 10.43 -2.87 -2.86
N THR A 57 9.20 -2.64 -2.41
CA THR A 57 8.85 -2.65 -0.99
C THR A 57 7.74 -3.65 -0.74
N GLY A 58 7.78 -4.32 0.40
CA GLY A 58 6.69 -5.17 0.88
C GLY A 58 5.99 -4.53 2.07
N THR A 59 4.69 -4.71 2.15
CA THR A 59 3.87 -4.31 3.28
C THR A 59 2.85 -5.39 3.55
N LEU A 60 2.87 -5.91 4.77
CA LEU A 60 1.87 -6.82 5.30
C LEU A 60 1.57 -6.31 6.71
N GLY A 61 0.36 -6.50 7.21
CA GLY A 61 0.00 -6.06 8.57
C GLY A 61 1.04 -6.51 9.60
N GLY A 62 1.66 -5.54 10.30
CA GLY A 62 2.74 -5.78 11.24
C GLY A 62 4.13 -6.10 10.66
N MET A 63 4.31 -6.07 9.34
CA MET A 63 5.60 -6.36 8.70
C MET A 63 5.85 -5.46 7.51
N TYR A 64 7.05 -4.89 7.44
CA TYR A 64 7.50 -4.06 6.33
C TYR A 64 8.82 -4.57 5.79
N SER A 65 9.02 -4.47 4.48
CA SER A 65 10.29 -4.85 3.85
C SER A 65 10.69 -3.89 2.75
N MET A 66 11.96 -3.92 2.42
CA MET A 66 12.52 -3.23 1.27
C MET A 66 13.66 -4.05 0.69
N MET A 67 13.69 -4.13 -0.63
CA MET A 67 14.88 -4.51 -1.38
C MET A 67 15.30 -3.34 -2.27
N MET A 68 16.61 -3.15 -2.41
CA MET A 68 17.19 -2.18 -3.33
C MET A 68 18.47 -2.73 -3.93
N LEU A 69 18.59 -2.63 -5.23
CA LEU A 69 19.75 -3.00 -6.01
C LEU A 69 20.36 -1.74 -6.62
N LEU A 70 21.67 -1.70 -6.67
CA LEU A 70 22.47 -0.73 -7.42
C LEU A 70 23.24 -1.53 -8.49
N PRO A 71 22.63 -1.74 -9.67
CA PRO A 71 23.16 -2.67 -10.67
C PRO A 71 24.58 -2.31 -11.14
N ASP A 72 24.84 -1.01 -11.37
CA ASP A 72 26.16 -0.54 -11.84
C ASP A 72 27.27 -0.78 -10.81
N ARG A 73 26.89 -0.79 -9.52
CA ARG A 73 27.81 -1.13 -8.42
C ARG A 73 27.83 -2.62 -8.10
N ARG A 74 26.99 -3.42 -8.75
CA ARG A 74 26.79 -4.86 -8.43
C ARG A 74 26.56 -5.10 -6.94
N SER A 75 25.80 -4.21 -6.32
CA SER A 75 25.55 -4.16 -4.88
C SER A 75 24.06 -3.95 -4.60
N GLY A 76 23.67 -4.08 -3.36
CA GLY A 76 22.31 -3.83 -2.92
C GLY A 76 22.10 -4.25 -1.49
N PHE A 77 20.87 -4.07 -1.01
CA PHE A 77 20.47 -4.49 0.33
C PHE A 77 19.02 -4.97 0.36
N VAL A 78 18.73 -5.76 1.36
CA VAL A 78 17.37 -6.18 1.74
C VAL A 78 17.25 -6.04 3.24
N PHE A 79 16.12 -5.56 3.71
CA PHE A 79 15.78 -5.62 5.12
C PHE A 79 14.28 -5.87 5.34
N MET A 80 13.96 -6.37 6.53
CA MET A 80 12.61 -6.59 7.01
C MET A 80 12.45 -5.96 8.38
N ILE A 81 11.27 -5.39 8.65
CA ILE A 81 10.90 -4.78 9.92
C ILE A 81 9.75 -5.59 10.49
N ASN A 82 9.88 -6.07 11.71
CA ASN A 82 8.82 -6.70 12.47
C ASN A 82 8.04 -5.62 13.23
N GLY A 83 7.06 -5.02 12.59
CA GLY A 83 6.23 -3.94 13.12
C GLY A 83 5.65 -3.06 12.03
N ASP A 84 4.63 -2.27 12.35
CA ASP A 84 4.08 -1.25 11.47
C ASP A 84 5.01 -0.04 11.42
N GLY A 85 5.75 0.11 10.31
CA GLY A 85 6.83 1.07 10.26
C GLY A 85 7.12 1.62 8.87
N GLY A 86 6.12 2.18 8.18
CA GLY A 86 6.31 2.83 6.88
C GLY A 86 7.34 3.97 6.92
N SER A 87 7.31 4.79 7.96
CA SER A 87 8.31 5.84 8.23
C SER A 87 9.68 5.23 8.51
N ALA A 88 9.76 4.22 9.37
CA ALA A 88 11.01 3.51 9.67
C ALA A 88 11.62 2.88 8.40
N ARG A 89 10.79 2.26 7.55
CA ARG A 89 11.26 1.74 6.25
C ARG A 89 11.87 2.84 5.37
N THR A 90 11.22 3.99 5.30
CA THR A 90 11.69 5.12 4.50
C THR A 90 13.04 5.63 5.01
N VAL A 91 13.14 5.87 6.31
CA VAL A 91 14.38 6.33 6.95
C VAL A 91 15.52 5.33 6.78
N LEU A 92 15.30 4.07 7.14
CA LEU A 92 16.31 3.02 7.02
C LEU A 92 16.74 2.80 5.57
N GLY A 93 15.78 2.79 4.63
CA GLY A 93 16.07 2.67 3.21
C GLY A 93 16.97 3.80 2.70
N THR A 94 16.67 5.04 3.09
CA THR A 94 17.50 6.21 2.71
C THR A 94 18.88 6.15 3.36
N VAL A 95 18.99 5.81 4.65
CA VAL A 95 20.29 5.66 5.32
C VAL A 95 21.16 4.61 4.64
N LEU A 96 20.60 3.42 4.39
CA LEU A 96 21.32 2.34 3.72
C LEU A 96 21.71 2.72 2.29
N LEU A 97 20.79 3.36 1.53
CA LEU A 97 21.10 3.85 0.18
C LEU A 97 22.28 4.83 0.21
N LYS A 98 22.29 5.78 1.15
CA LYS A 98 23.38 6.75 1.29
C LYS A 98 24.75 6.13 1.58
N LEU A 99 24.81 4.99 2.24
CA LEU A 99 26.07 4.26 2.44
C LEU A 99 26.72 3.86 1.10
N PHE A 100 25.90 3.62 0.07
CA PHE A 100 26.38 3.27 -1.27
C PHE A 100 26.57 4.48 -2.17
N THR A 101 25.67 5.48 -2.11
CA THR A 101 25.62 6.57 -3.10
C THR A 101 26.35 7.81 -2.64
N ALA A 102 26.25 8.19 -1.38
CA ALA A 102 26.79 9.43 -0.84
C ALA A 102 26.99 9.37 0.69
N PRO A 103 27.91 8.52 1.21
CA PRO A 103 28.05 8.29 2.65
C PRO A 103 28.34 9.59 3.45
N GLY A 104 29.11 10.51 2.89
CA GLY A 104 29.42 11.78 3.51
C GLY A 104 28.23 12.77 3.58
N ARG A 105 27.10 12.48 2.93
CA ARG A 105 25.87 13.28 2.94
C ARG A 105 24.74 12.63 3.73
N SER A 106 24.99 11.50 4.38
CA SER A 106 23.99 10.82 5.19
C SER A 106 23.73 11.58 6.48
N LEU A 107 22.47 11.84 6.79
CA LEU A 107 22.05 12.46 8.06
C LEU A 107 21.88 11.41 9.17
N GLY A 108 22.05 10.14 8.86
CA GLY A 108 21.77 9.06 9.79
C GLY A 108 20.27 8.88 10.09
N VAL A 109 19.98 7.92 10.96
CA VAL A 109 18.57 7.58 11.29
C VAL A 109 17.86 8.76 11.95
N ALA A 110 18.46 9.39 12.96
CA ALA A 110 17.85 10.49 13.68
C ALA A 110 17.57 11.69 12.76
N GLY A 111 18.55 12.08 11.94
CA GLY A 111 18.38 13.25 11.05
C GLY A 111 17.27 13.06 10.02
N TYR A 112 17.13 11.86 9.41
CA TYR A 112 16.02 11.61 8.48
C TYR A 112 14.68 11.43 9.20
N ALA A 113 14.65 10.91 10.42
CA ALA A 113 13.43 10.84 11.22
C ALA A 113 12.91 12.26 11.55
N ASP A 114 13.80 13.15 12.00
CA ASP A 114 13.44 14.54 12.27
C ASP A 114 12.91 15.28 11.03
N LEU A 115 13.40 14.93 9.84
CA LEU A 115 12.89 15.50 8.59
C LEU A 115 11.50 14.95 8.22
N LEU A 116 11.15 13.73 8.60
CA LEU A 116 9.81 13.20 8.37
C LEU A 116 8.74 13.86 9.24
N ASP A 117 9.12 14.24 10.47
CA ASP A 117 8.20 14.89 11.40
C ASP A 117 7.98 16.37 11.05
N LYS A 118 8.88 16.97 10.28
CA LYS A 118 8.68 18.34 9.75
C LYS A 118 7.75 18.27 8.53
N PRO A 119 6.76 19.16 8.41
CA PRO A 119 5.88 19.18 7.23
C PRO A 119 6.74 19.49 6.00
N LEU A 120 7.11 18.44 5.27
CA LEU A 120 7.59 18.56 3.89
C LEU A 120 6.52 19.34 3.14
N VAL A 121 6.88 20.50 2.60
CA VAL A 121 6.04 21.44 1.82
C VAL A 121 4.69 20.83 1.47
N LYS A 122 3.59 21.43 1.92
CA LYS A 122 2.22 20.95 1.77
C LYS A 122 2.06 20.17 0.45
N GLN A 123 2.27 18.86 0.48
CA GLN A 123 1.60 18.02 -0.49
C GLN A 123 0.14 18.30 -0.22
N THR A 124 -0.56 18.81 -1.23
CA THR A 124 -2.01 18.78 -1.25
C THR A 124 -2.38 17.34 -0.92
N SER A 125 -2.67 17.11 0.33
CA SER A 125 -3.11 15.84 0.85
C SER A 125 -4.32 15.49 0.00
N ALA A 126 -4.16 14.48 -0.86
CA ALA A 126 -5.32 13.69 -1.24
C ALA A 126 -6.03 13.45 0.10
N THR A 127 -7.24 13.97 0.22
CA THR A 127 -8.03 14.00 1.42
C THR A 127 -7.85 12.65 2.12
N LYS A 128 -7.12 12.62 3.25
CA LYS A 128 -7.13 11.44 4.10
C LYS A 128 -8.60 11.30 4.47
N THR A 129 -9.30 10.40 3.79
CA THR A 129 -10.63 10.01 4.21
C THR A 129 -10.43 9.50 5.63
N ALA A 130 -10.86 10.28 6.61
CA ALA A 130 -10.70 9.91 8.01
C ALA A 130 -11.32 8.52 8.16
N LEU A 131 -10.53 7.58 8.66
CA LEU A 131 -11.05 6.25 8.96
C LEU A 131 -12.22 6.43 9.93
N PRO A 132 -13.34 5.75 9.69
CA PRO A 132 -14.50 5.89 10.54
C PRO A 132 -14.18 5.48 11.99
N ASP A 133 -14.64 6.27 12.95
CA ASP A 133 -14.66 5.86 14.37
C ASP A 133 -15.70 4.74 14.53
N LEU A 134 -15.25 3.50 14.42
CA LEU A 134 -16.10 2.32 14.37
C LEU A 134 -16.81 2.03 15.69
N ASP A 135 -16.39 2.61 16.81
CA ASP A 135 -17.03 2.43 18.11
C ASP A 135 -18.42 3.07 18.17
N ARG A 136 -18.66 4.04 17.30
CA ARG A 136 -19.96 4.72 17.17
C ARG A 136 -20.94 4.02 16.23
N ARG A 137 -20.53 2.92 15.58
CA ARG A 137 -21.40 2.20 14.64
C ARG A 137 -22.64 1.60 15.31
N ARG A 138 -23.74 1.57 14.59
CA ARG A 138 -25.00 0.96 15.00
C ARG A 138 -25.40 -0.13 14.02
N PRO A 139 -25.91 -1.29 14.50
CA PRO A 139 -26.43 -2.33 13.62
C PRO A 139 -27.55 -1.81 12.72
N VAL A 140 -27.63 -2.34 11.50
CA VAL A 140 -28.71 -2.06 10.56
C VAL A 140 -29.65 -3.26 10.53
N THR A 141 -30.96 -3.00 10.57
CA THR A 141 -31.98 -4.06 10.49
C THR A 141 -32.22 -4.50 9.04
N ALA A 142 -32.65 -5.73 8.87
CA ALA A 142 -33.05 -6.23 7.54
C ALA A 142 -34.17 -5.39 6.89
N ALA A 143 -35.09 -4.87 7.67
CA ALA A 143 -36.15 -4.01 7.18
C ALA A 143 -35.64 -2.69 6.56
N ALA A 144 -34.54 -2.15 7.12
CA ALA A 144 -33.94 -0.91 6.61
C ALA A 144 -33.19 -1.11 5.28
N LEU A 145 -32.81 -2.35 4.95
CA LEU A 145 -32.10 -2.70 3.73
C LEU A 145 -32.86 -3.73 2.88
N ARG A 146 -34.18 -3.82 3.04
CA ARG A 146 -35.00 -4.86 2.38
C ARG A 146 -34.79 -4.89 0.86
N ASP A 147 -34.69 -3.74 0.22
CA ASP A 147 -34.60 -3.60 -1.24
C ASP A 147 -33.18 -3.97 -1.76
N TRP A 148 -32.22 -4.13 -0.86
CA TRP A 148 -30.84 -4.51 -1.14
C TRP A 148 -30.50 -5.94 -0.72
N LEU A 149 -31.47 -6.64 -0.09
CA LEU A 149 -31.27 -8.05 0.26
C LEU A 149 -31.31 -8.90 -1.01
N GLY A 150 -30.36 -9.81 -1.16
CA GLY A 150 -30.31 -10.69 -2.31
C GLY A 150 -28.90 -11.06 -2.74
N ILE A 151 -28.79 -11.52 -3.98
CA ILE A 151 -27.52 -11.82 -4.63
C ILE A 151 -27.26 -10.77 -5.69
N TRP A 152 -26.13 -10.13 -5.58
CA TRP A 152 -25.66 -9.10 -6.49
C TRP A 152 -24.44 -9.60 -7.25
N ARG A 153 -24.27 -9.19 -8.49
CA ARG A 153 -23.12 -9.59 -9.30
C ARG A 153 -22.28 -8.37 -9.67
N ASP A 154 -21.03 -8.44 -9.31
CA ASP A 154 -20.02 -7.49 -9.71
C ASP A 154 -19.05 -8.16 -10.70
N PRO A 155 -18.65 -7.50 -11.83
CA PRO A 155 -17.75 -8.08 -12.82
C PRO A 155 -16.36 -8.46 -12.26
N TRP A 156 -15.88 -7.76 -11.25
CA TRP A 156 -14.58 -7.97 -10.61
C TRP A 156 -14.65 -8.91 -9.41
N PHE A 157 -15.59 -8.65 -8.50
CA PHE A 157 -15.71 -9.37 -7.23
C PHE A 157 -16.58 -10.64 -7.34
N GLY A 158 -17.30 -10.79 -8.45
CA GLY A 158 -18.21 -11.90 -8.63
C GLY A 158 -19.51 -11.73 -7.86
N GLU A 159 -20.06 -12.82 -7.34
CA GLU A 159 -21.35 -12.78 -6.63
C GLU A 159 -21.16 -12.39 -5.16
N ILE A 160 -22.03 -11.49 -4.72
CA ILE A 160 -22.10 -10.97 -3.38
C ILE A 160 -23.50 -11.27 -2.84
N ARG A 161 -23.58 -11.78 -1.64
CA ARG A 161 -24.85 -11.99 -0.94
C ARG A 161 -25.00 -10.96 0.19
N ILE A 162 -26.14 -10.28 0.19
CA ILE A 162 -26.57 -9.42 1.29
C ILE A 162 -27.82 -10.06 1.88
N CYS A 163 -27.77 -10.50 3.13
CA CYS A 163 -28.89 -11.23 3.71
C CYS A 163 -29.10 -10.88 5.19
N ALA A 164 -30.37 -11.01 5.63
CA ALA A 164 -30.71 -10.94 7.04
C ALA A 164 -30.13 -12.15 7.77
N ARG A 165 -29.43 -11.89 8.88
CA ARG A 165 -28.89 -12.95 9.75
C ARG A 165 -28.98 -12.52 11.22
N GLY A 166 -29.78 -13.24 11.98
CA GLY A 166 -30.08 -12.85 13.35
C GLY A 166 -30.77 -11.46 13.40
N LYS A 167 -30.18 -10.53 14.13
CA LYS A 167 -30.72 -9.15 14.26
C LYS A 167 -30.09 -8.15 13.30
N GLY A 168 -29.20 -8.60 12.40
CA GLY A 168 -28.43 -7.72 11.50
C GLY A 168 -28.51 -8.11 10.03
N VAL A 169 -27.71 -7.46 9.22
CA VAL A 169 -27.53 -7.74 7.79
C VAL A 169 -26.08 -8.14 7.54
N GLU A 170 -25.90 -9.34 7.04
CA GLU A 170 -24.59 -9.87 6.62
C GLU A 170 -24.35 -9.53 5.14
N TRP A 171 -23.18 -9.05 4.84
CA TRP A 171 -22.61 -8.96 3.50
C TRP A 171 -21.54 -10.06 3.35
N ARG A 172 -21.58 -10.83 2.25
CA ARG A 172 -20.65 -11.92 2.02
C ARG A 172 -20.28 -12.05 0.54
N SER A 173 -18.99 -12.14 0.25
CA SER A 173 -18.50 -12.56 -1.06
C SER A 173 -18.66 -14.08 -1.21
N LEU A 174 -19.23 -14.52 -2.34
CA LEU A 174 -19.32 -15.96 -2.64
C LEU A 174 -18.01 -16.49 -3.25
N LYS A 175 -17.26 -15.64 -3.94
CA LYS A 175 -15.95 -15.97 -4.52
C LYS A 175 -14.83 -16.03 -3.49
N SER A 176 -14.93 -15.23 -2.43
CA SER A 176 -13.94 -15.13 -1.36
C SER A 176 -14.60 -15.34 0.01
N PRO A 177 -14.79 -16.61 0.46
CA PRO A 177 -15.62 -16.93 1.63
C PRO A 177 -15.16 -16.30 2.95
N ARG A 178 -13.86 -15.92 3.07
CA ARG A 178 -13.34 -15.19 4.22
C ARG A 178 -13.79 -13.72 4.25
N MET A 179 -14.18 -13.17 3.11
CA MET A 179 -14.67 -11.80 3.01
C MET A 179 -16.17 -11.78 3.33
N TYR A 180 -16.48 -11.66 4.60
CA TYR A 180 -17.84 -11.44 5.10
C TYR A 180 -17.81 -10.51 6.32
N GLY A 181 -18.91 -9.81 6.55
CA GLY A 181 -19.02 -8.88 7.64
C GLY A 181 -20.44 -8.36 7.82
N TRP A 182 -20.59 -7.43 8.74
CA TRP A 182 -21.88 -6.88 9.15
C TRP A 182 -22.06 -5.47 8.64
N VAL A 183 -23.19 -5.22 8.00
CA VAL A 183 -23.55 -3.86 7.60
C VAL A 183 -23.98 -3.09 8.84
N SER A 184 -23.36 -1.95 9.05
CA SER A 184 -23.63 -1.04 10.14
C SER A 184 -23.89 0.37 9.62
N ARG A 185 -24.47 1.22 10.42
CA ARG A 185 -24.66 2.65 10.14
C ARG A 185 -23.75 3.48 11.03
N LEU A 186 -23.06 4.44 10.41
CA LEU A 186 -22.17 5.37 11.09
C LEU A 186 -22.30 6.75 10.42
N ASP A 187 -22.61 7.76 11.19
CA ASP A 187 -22.73 9.17 10.74
C ASP A 187 -23.58 9.34 9.46
N GLY A 188 -24.73 8.63 9.44
CA GLY A 188 -25.69 8.70 8.32
C GLY A 188 -25.35 7.80 7.10
N ARG A 189 -24.18 7.19 7.06
CA ARG A 189 -23.70 6.30 5.97
C ARG A 189 -23.69 4.86 6.43
N HIS A 190 -23.59 3.93 5.48
CA HIS A 190 -23.39 2.52 5.77
C HIS A 190 -21.89 2.17 5.71
N VAL A 191 -21.46 1.29 6.61
CA VAL A 191 -20.10 0.77 6.69
C VAL A 191 -20.18 -0.73 6.86
N LEU A 192 -19.29 -1.44 6.18
CA LEU A 192 -19.12 -2.89 6.32
C LEU A 192 -18.03 -3.17 7.35
N HIS A 193 -18.41 -3.86 8.43
CA HIS A 193 -17.46 -4.31 9.43
C HIS A 193 -17.09 -5.76 9.16
N TRP A 194 -15.83 -5.99 8.79
CA TRP A 194 -15.31 -7.33 8.49
C TRP A 194 -15.17 -8.18 9.75
N GLU A 195 -15.56 -9.44 9.65
CA GLU A 195 -15.26 -10.45 10.69
C GLU A 195 -13.79 -10.88 10.65
N ASP A 196 -13.20 -10.99 9.46
CA ASP A 196 -11.76 -11.26 9.33
C ASP A 196 -10.97 -9.99 9.63
N ARG A 197 -10.37 -9.93 10.80
CA ARG A 197 -9.56 -8.79 11.25
C ARG A 197 -8.20 -8.67 10.53
N GLY A 198 -7.87 -9.58 9.63
CA GLY A 198 -6.77 -9.43 8.67
C GLY A 198 -7.09 -8.47 7.53
N VAL A 199 -8.32 -7.97 7.43
CA VAL A 199 -8.71 -6.90 6.50
C VAL A 199 -8.64 -5.57 7.23
N ASP A 200 -7.70 -4.72 6.85
CA ASP A 200 -7.32 -3.52 7.61
C ASP A 200 -8.35 -2.38 7.59
N ILE A 201 -9.25 -2.36 6.61
CA ILE A 201 -10.15 -1.23 6.37
C ILE A 201 -11.58 -1.73 6.24
N ASP A 202 -12.47 -1.19 7.06
CA ASP A 202 -13.91 -1.37 6.95
C ASP A 202 -14.44 -0.35 5.90
N PRO A 203 -14.91 -0.79 4.72
CA PRO A 203 -15.29 0.11 3.64
C PRO A 203 -16.65 0.75 3.87
N TRP A 204 -16.83 1.95 3.34
CA TRP A 204 -18.16 2.55 3.19
C TRP A 204 -18.95 1.80 2.12
N LEU A 205 -20.23 1.59 2.39
CA LEU A 205 -21.18 1.05 1.43
C LEU A 205 -22.13 2.17 1.00
N ASP A 206 -22.35 2.26 -0.29
CA ASP A 206 -23.35 3.13 -0.89
C ASP A 206 -24.49 2.28 -1.47
N PHE A 207 -25.68 2.45 -0.94
CA PHE A 207 -26.89 1.80 -1.37
C PHE A 207 -27.76 2.83 -2.12
N SER A 208 -27.23 3.35 -3.21
CA SER A 208 -27.97 4.22 -4.12
C SER A 208 -28.32 3.46 -5.40
N GLU A 209 -29.52 3.69 -5.92
CA GLU A 209 -29.86 3.28 -7.28
C GLU A 209 -28.91 4.02 -8.24
N ARG A 210 -28.24 3.27 -9.10
CA ARG A 210 -27.56 3.82 -10.26
C ARG A 210 -28.37 3.42 -11.47
N ASP A 211 -28.76 4.43 -12.23
CA ASP A 211 -29.35 4.28 -13.57
C ASP A 211 -28.43 3.48 -14.50
#